data_1b8074a6e58d703741ec86965caa8470
#
_entry.id   1b8074a6e58d703741ec86965caa8470
#
_cell.length_a   1.000
_cell.length_b   1.000
_cell.length_c   1.000
_cell.angle_alpha   90.00
_cell.angle_beta   90.00
_cell.angle_gamma   90.00
#
_symmetry.space_group_name_H-M   'P 1'
#
loop_
_entity.id
_entity.type
_entity.pdbx_description
1 polymer ?
#
loop_
_entity_poly.entity_id
_entity_poly.type
_entity_poly.pdbx_seq_one_letter_code
_entity_poly.pdbx_strand_id
1 'polypeptide(L)'
;MKVSVNSIETFGLVDGPGIRTVIFLNGCKLRCLYCHNPEMWKMGSLNYTADELVAKIIRNKPYFKRNHGGVTFSGGEPLLQIDFLIDICKKLKSENIHIAIDTAGVGIGKYEELLSLIDLVILDIKHPNKEEYKKLTGLDLSLIHI
;
A
#
# COMPACT_ATOMS: atom_id res chain seq x y z
N MET A 1 12.53 -11.88 5.04
CA MET A 1 11.63 -11.49 3.92
C MET A 1 11.90 -10.05 3.52
N LYS A 2 12.00 -9.80 2.23
CA LYS A 2 12.25 -8.47 1.67
C LYS A 2 11.09 -8.04 0.80
N VAL A 3 10.83 -6.73 0.77
CA VAL A 3 9.82 -6.11 -0.09
C VAL A 3 10.47 -5.25 -1.16
N SER A 4 9.91 -5.26 -2.35
CA SER A 4 10.34 -4.37 -3.43
C SER A 4 9.64 -3.03 -3.29
N VAL A 5 10.41 -1.97 -3.11
CA VAL A 5 9.95 -0.60 -2.90
C VAL A 5 10.37 0.27 -4.09
N ASN A 6 9.44 1.08 -4.59
CA ASN A 6 9.76 2.10 -5.59
C ASN A 6 10.36 3.34 -4.93
N SER A 7 9.65 3.89 -3.96
CA SER A 7 10.06 5.12 -3.26
C SER A 7 9.42 5.22 -1.88
N ILE A 8 10.00 6.09 -1.06
CA ILE A 8 9.49 6.41 0.29
C ILE A 8 9.35 7.92 0.37
N GLU A 9 8.13 8.39 0.68
CA GLU A 9 7.84 9.80 0.90
C GLU A 9 7.61 10.03 2.40
N THR A 10 8.40 10.92 3.01
CA THR A 10 8.39 11.11 4.48
C THR A 10 7.34 12.09 4.97
N PHE A 11 6.82 12.98 4.13
CA PHE A 11 5.83 13.99 4.47
C PHE A 11 4.66 14.01 3.49
N GLY A 12 4.04 12.85 3.27
CA GLY A 12 2.86 12.75 2.42
C GLY A 12 1.63 13.39 3.07
N LEU A 13 0.89 14.19 2.30
CA LEU A 13 -0.29 14.92 2.77
C LEU A 13 -1.58 14.47 2.10
N VAL A 14 -1.51 13.63 1.07
CA VAL A 14 -2.65 13.27 0.22
C VAL A 14 -3.04 11.79 0.30
N ASP A 15 -2.24 10.96 0.94
CA ASP A 15 -2.43 9.51 0.98
C ASP A 15 -2.99 9.03 2.33
N GLY A 16 -3.95 9.76 2.88
CA GLY A 16 -4.59 9.48 4.15
C GLY A 16 -4.51 10.67 5.12
N PRO A 17 -5.04 10.51 6.35
CA PRO A 17 -5.12 11.62 7.31
C PRO A 17 -3.75 11.99 7.87
N GLY A 18 -3.54 13.27 8.09
CA GLY A 18 -2.36 13.82 8.71
C GLY A 18 -1.11 13.74 7.85
N ILE A 19 0.05 14.00 8.47
CA ILE A 19 1.36 13.82 7.84
C ILE A 19 1.74 12.35 7.91
N ARG A 20 2.07 11.77 6.77
CA ARG A 20 2.30 10.33 6.66
C ARG A 20 3.63 10.00 6.01
N THR A 21 4.22 8.90 6.44
CA THR A 21 5.26 8.23 5.65
C THR A 21 4.56 7.33 4.66
N VAL A 22 4.76 7.55 3.37
CA VAL A 22 4.15 6.77 2.30
C VAL A 22 5.21 5.84 1.70
N ILE A 23 4.92 4.55 1.72
CA ILE A 23 5.77 3.51 1.12
C ILE A 23 5.12 3.09 -0.20
N PHE A 24 5.74 3.45 -1.30
CA PHE A 24 5.28 3.07 -2.64
C PHE A 24 5.93 1.74 -3.03
N LEU A 25 5.12 0.68 -3.03
CA LEU A 25 5.57 -0.67 -3.36
C LEU A 25 5.56 -0.90 -4.87
N ASN A 26 6.47 -1.72 -5.35
CA ASN A 26 6.49 -2.16 -6.74
C ASN A 26 5.55 -3.35 -6.96
N GLY A 27 5.21 -3.58 -8.23
CA GLY A 27 4.35 -4.66 -8.67
C GLY A 27 2.89 -4.23 -8.76
N CYS A 28 2.31 -4.42 -9.92
CA CYS A 28 0.88 -4.21 -10.16
C CYS A 28 0.44 -5.08 -11.33
N LYS A 29 -0.68 -5.78 -11.17
CA LYS A 29 -1.30 -6.56 -12.24
C LYS A 29 -2.19 -5.72 -13.14
N LEU A 30 -2.69 -4.58 -12.64
CA LEU A 30 -3.49 -3.66 -13.43
C LEU A 30 -2.62 -2.94 -14.47
N ARG A 31 -3.24 -2.57 -15.57
CA ARG A 31 -2.62 -1.78 -16.65
C ARG A 31 -3.53 -0.61 -16.99
N CYS A 32 -3.77 0.24 -15.97
CA CYS A 32 -4.69 1.37 -16.07
C CYS A 32 -4.22 2.35 -17.14
N LEU A 33 -5.12 2.77 -18.01
CA LEU A 33 -4.83 3.71 -19.09
C LEU A 33 -4.37 5.07 -18.56
N TYR A 34 -4.80 5.45 -17.37
CA TYR A 34 -4.43 6.70 -16.70
C TYR A 34 -3.38 6.52 -15.58
N CYS A 35 -2.62 5.45 -15.61
CA CYS A 35 -1.60 5.20 -14.59
C CYS A 35 -0.49 6.26 -14.65
N HIS A 36 -0.25 6.95 -13.51
CA HIS A 36 0.81 7.95 -13.39
C HIS A 36 2.19 7.36 -13.18
N ASN A 37 2.26 6.09 -12.74
CA ASN A 37 3.51 5.45 -12.33
C ASN A 37 3.67 4.05 -12.97
N PRO A 38 3.72 3.94 -14.31
CA PRO A 38 3.86 2.64 -14.97
C PRO A 38 5.17 1.92 -14.65
N GLU A 39 6.18 2.62 -14.16
CA GLU A 39 7.42 2.02 -13.66
C GLU A 39 7.20 1.11 -12.45
N MET A 40 6.10 1.30 -11.72
CA MET A 40 5.74 0.45 -10.58
C MET A 40 5.05 -0.87 -10.97
N TRP A 41 4.80 -1.11 -12.25
CA TRP A 41 4.18 -2.36 -12.69
C TRP A 41 5.06 -3.58 -12.47
N LYS A 42 6.36 -3.40 -12.44
CA LYS A 42 7.35 -4.47 -12.26
C LYS A 42 8.01 -4.38 -10.89
N MET A 43 8.53 -5.50 -10.43
CA MET A 43 9.38 -5.53 -9.24
C MET A 43 10.71 -4.85 -9.53
N GLY A 44 11.08 -3.92 -8.68
CA GLY A 44 12.35 -3.19 -8.81
C GLY A 44 13.51 -3.84 -8.04
N SER A 45 14.66 -3.18 -8.09
CA SER A 45 15.89 -3.62 -7.42
C SER A 45 16.04 -3.11 -5.98
N LEU A 46 15.29 -2.09 -5.60
CA LEU A 46 15.36 -1.51 -4.25
C LEU A 46 14.54 -2.36 -3.28
N ASN A 47 15.22 -3.08 -2.42
CA ASN A 47 14.60 -4.02 -1.49
C ASN A 47 14.91 -3.66 -0.04
N TYR A 48 13.89 -3.80 0.82
CA TYR A 48 13.99 -3.56 2.26
C TYR A 48 13.46 -4.74 3.06
N THR A 49 14.02 -4.97 4.24
CA THR A 49 13.40 -5.83 5.25
C THR A 49 12.33 -5.03 6.01
N ALA A 50 11.44 -5.76 6.71
CA ALA A 50 10.44 -5.10 7.57
C ALA A 50 11.12 -4.24 8.65
N ASP A 51 12.18 -4.75 9.28
CA ASP A 51 12.89 -4.02 10.33
C ASP A 51 13.56 -2.73 9.82
N GLU A 52 14.12 -2.75 8.61
CA GLU A 52 14.70 -1.55 7.99
C GLU A 52 13.61 -0.49 7.74
N LEU A 53 12.45 -0.88 7.24
CA LEU A 53 11.34 0.05 7.01
C LEU A 53 10.74 0.56 8.31
N VAL A 54 10.55 -0.30 9.31
CA VAL A 54 10.06 0.12 10.64
C VAL A 54 11.00 1.17 11.23
N ALA A 55 12.31 0.97 11.16
CA ALA A 55 13.29 1.95 11.65
C ALA A 55 13.15 3.31 10.96
N LYS A 56 12.91 3.33 9.65
CA LYS A 56 12.67 4.58 8.90
C LYS A 56 11.36 5.25 9.30
N ILE A 57 10.30 4.48 9.48
CA ILE A 57 8.98 4.99 9.85
C ILE A 57 9.01 5.59 11.27
N ILE A 58 9.64 4.93 12.21
CA ILE A 58 9.73 5.38 13.61
C ILE A 58 10.41 6.75 13.73
N ARG A 59 11.36 7.06 12.88
CA ARG A 59 12.01 8.39 12.88
C ARG A 59 11.01 9.53 12.70
N ASN A 60 9.90 9.27 12.01
CA ASN A 60 8.86 10.27 11.73
C ASN A 60 7.70 10.21 12.74
N LYS A 61 7.74 9.31 13.72
CA LYS A 61 6.68 9.13 14.71
C LYS A 61 6.27 10.42 15.45
N PRO A 62 7.18 11.34 15.82
CA PRO A 62 6.80 12.61 16.44
C PRO A 62 5.86 13.46 15.58
N TYR A 63 5.96 13.39 14.27
CA TYR A 63 5.09 14.13 13.34
C TYR A 63 3.69 13.50 13.24
N PHE A 64 3.58 12.19 13.41
CA PHE A 64 2.31 11.48 13.35
C PHE A 64 1.36 11.87 14.48
N LYS A 65 1.90 12.04 15.69
CA LYS A 65 1.12 12.36 16.88
C LYS A 65 0.39 13.69 16.80
N ARG A 66 0.99 14.68 16.13
CA ARG A 66 0.43 16.06 16.05
C ARG A 66 -0.74 16.16 15.09
N ASN A 67 -0.81 15.30 14.06
CA ASN A 67 -1.71 15.46 12.93
C ASN A 67 -2.53 14.21 12.63
N HIS A 68 -2.63 13.26 13.56
CA HIS A 68 -3.27 11.96 13.33
C HIS A 68 -2.69 11.21 12.13
N GLY A 69 -1.40 11.40 11.87
CA GLY A 69 -0.69 10.74 10.80
C GLY A 69 -0.27 9.32 11.10
N GLY A 70 0.52 8.75 10.23
CA GLY A 70 1.01 7.38 10.35
C GLY A 70 1.75 6.94 9.10
N VAL A 71 1.57 5.70 8.72
CA VAL A 71 2.15 5.13 7.51
C VAL A 71 1.05 4.73 6.54
N THR A 72 1.31 4.92 5.25
CA THR A 72 0.46 4.43 4.16
C THR A 72 1.29 3.55 3.23
N PHE A 73 0.79 2.37 2.94
CA PHE A 73 1.33 1.51 1.89
C PHE A 73 0.53 1.71 0.62
N SER A 74 1.20 2.12 -0.44
CA SER A 74 0.63 2.47 -1.73
C SER A 74 1.56 2.01 -2.85
N GLY A 75 1.49 2.60 -4.04
CA GLY A 75 2.39 2.36 -5.15
C GLY A 75 1.71 1.68 -6.33
N GLY A 76 2.20 0.52 -6.74
CA GLY A 76 1.54 -0.38 -7.70
C GLY A 76 0.30 -0.99 -7.07
N GLU A 77 0.38 -2.23 -6.63
CA GLU A 77 -0.69 -2.88 -5.85
C GLU A 77 -0.08 -3.53 -4.60
N PRO A 78 -0.23 -2.91 -3.42
CA PRO A 78 0.39 -3.43 -2.19
C PRO A 78 -0.01 -4.85 -1.83
N LEU A 79 -1.24 -5.26 -2.15
CA LEU A 79 -1.75 -6.60 -1.83
C LEU A 79 -0.99 -7.73 -2.53
N LEU A 80 -0.20 -7.45 -3.56
CA LEU A 80 0.68 -8.45 -4.17
C LEU A 80 1.82 -8.87 -3.25
N GLN A 81 2.16 -8.06 -2.25
CA GLN A 81 3.19 -8.32 -1.27
C GLN A 81 2.60 -8.50 0.14
N ILE A 82 1.45 -9.19 0.22
CA ILE A 82 0.62 -9.27 1.43
C ILE A 82 1.32 -9.95 2.61
N ASP A 83 2.15 -10.95 2.38
CA ASP A 83 2.88 -11.63 3.46
C ASP A 83 3.84 -10.66 4.16
N PHE A 84 4.51 -9.83 3.39
CA PHE A 84 5.34 -8.77 3.93
C PHE A 84 4.52 -7.71 4.66
N LEU A 85 3.37 -7.31 4.10
CA LEU A 85 2.48 -6.33 4.74
C LEU A 85 2.02 -6.82 6.12
N ILE A 86 1.63 -8.08 6.21
CA ILE A 86 1.20 -8.67 7.49
C ILE A 86 2.34 -8.61 8.52
N ASP A 87 3.55 -8.97 8.12
CA ASP A 87 4.72 -8.93 9.01
C ASP A 87 5.03 -7.50 9.50
N ILE A 88 5.13 -6.54 8.57
CA ILE A 88 5.45 -5.16 8.95
C ILE A 88 4.33 -4.51 9.75
N CYS A 89 3.06 -4.79 9.42
CA CYS A 89 1.93 -4.23 10.16
C CYS A 89 1.88 -4.70 11.60
N LYS A 90 2.21 -5.96 11.88
CA LYS A 90 2.34 -6.47 13.25
C LYS A 90 3.38 -5.67 14.05
N LYS A 91 4.52 -5.39 13.45
CA LYS A 91 5.59 -4.59 14.07
C LYS A 91 5.17 -3.14 14.30
N LEU A 92 4.51 -2.53 13.33
CA LEU A 92 4.03 -1.14 13.43
C LEU A 92 2.92 -1.00 14.46
N LYS A 93 2.04 -1.98 14.59
CA LYS A 93 1.00 -1.99 15.64
C LYS A 93 1.59 -1.99 17.05
N SER A 94 2.67 -2.72 17.27
CA SER A 94 3.36 -2.70 18.57
C SER A 94 3.95 -1.33 18.92
N GLU A 95 4.16 -0.47 17.93
CA GLU A 95 4.64 0.90 18.08
C GLU A 95 3.50 1.94 18.11
N ASN A 96 2.24 1.51 18.12
CA ASN A 96 1.05 2.38 18.10
C ASN A 96 1.01 3.36 16.92
N ILE A 97 1.44 2.92 15.76
CA ILE A 97 1.42 3.71 14.52
C ILE A 97 0.13 3.40 13.75
N HIS A 98 -0.57 4.46 13.33
CA HIS A 98 -1.74 4.34 12.45
C HIS A 98 -1.32 3.84 11.07
N ILE A 99 -2.00 2.82 10.57
CA ILE A 99 -1.67 2.16 9.31
C ILE A 99 -2.81 2.31 8.31
N ALA A 100 -2.51 2.87 7.15
CA ALA A 100 -3.41 2.92 6.01
C ALA A 100 -2.86 2.09 4.85
N ILE A 101 -3.74 1.55 4.04
CA ILE A 101 -3.40 0.91 2.78
C ILE A 101 -4.22 1.54 1.66
N ASP A 102 -3.56 1.89 0.57
CA ASP A 102 -4.17 2.38 -0.66
C ASP A 102 -4.05 1.28 -1.71
N THR A 103 -5.18 0.72 -2.10
CA THR A 103 -5.23 -0.49 -2.92
C THR A 103 -6.38 -0.47 -3.92
N ALA A 104 -6.18 -1.12 -5.05
CA ALA A 104 -7.25 -1.41 -6.01
C ALA A 104 -7.98 -2.74 -5.68
N GLY A 105 -7.61 -3.43 -4.61
CA GLY A 105 -8.27 -4.65 -4.15
C GLY A 105 -7.85 -5.93 -4.89
N VAL A 106 -6.80 -5.87 -5.70
CA VAL A 106 -6.34 -7.00 -6.51
C VAL A 106 -5.12 -7.66 -5.86
N GLY A 107 -5.35 -8.71 -5.09
CA GLY A 107 -4.30 -9.41 -4.36
C GLY A 107 -4.41 -10.93 -4.45
N ILE A 108 -3.75 -11.61 -3.55
CA ILE A 108 -3.57 -13.07 -3.55
C ILE A 108 -4.19 -13.80 -2.35
N GLY A 109 -5.07 -13.14 -1.60
CA GLY A 109 -5.72 -13.70 -0.42
C GLY A 109 -5.16 -13.15 0.89
N LYS A 110 -5.48 -13.81 2.02
CA LYS A 110 -5.09 -13.40 3.39
C LYS A 110 -5.62 -12.02 3.83
N TYR A 111 -6.70 -11.58 3.23
CA TYR A 111 -7.25 -10.23 3.48
C TYR A 111 -7.72 -10.05 4.93
N GLU A 112 -8.36 -11.06 5.52
CA GLU A 112 -8.86 -10.96 6.90
C GLU A 112 -7.74 -10.70 7.89
N GLU A 113 -6.62 -11.42 7.75
CA GLU A 113 -5.45 -11.21 8.63
C GLU A 113 -4.88 -9.81 8.47
N LEU A 114 -4.70 -9.34 7.24
CA LEU A 114 -4.19 -8.01 6.99
C LEU A 114 -5.15 -6.93 7.51
N LEU A 115 -6.46 -7.05 7.20
CA LEU A 115 -7.46 -6.05 7.59
C LEU A 115 -7.59 -5.91 9.10
N SER A 116 -7.33 -6.98 9.87
CA SER A 116 -7.30 -6.89 11.34
C SER A 116 -6.19 -5.98 11.87
N LEU A 117 -5.17 -5.71 11.07
CA LEU A 117 -4.00 -4.89 11.43
C LEU A 117 -4.07 -3.46 10.87
N ILE A 118 -4.96 -3.21 9.92
CA ILE A 118 -5.07 -1.93 9.21
C ILE A 118 -6.10 -1.04 9.91
N ASP A 119 -5.81 0.26 10.02
CA ASP A 119 -6.74 1.25 10.57
C ASP A 119 -7.59 1.92 9.50
N LEU A 120 -7.09 2.02 8.28
CA LEU A 120 -7.79 2.67 7.16
C LEU A 120 -7.48 1.97 5.84
N VAL A 121 -8.53 1.66 5.09
CA VAL A 121 -8.40 1.19 3.70
C VAL A 121 -8.89 2.29 2.76
N ILE A 122 -8.04 2.68 1.84
CA ILE A 122 -8.39 3.55 0.71
C ILE A 122 -8.55 2.63 -0.49
N LEU A 123 -9.78 2.32 -0.85
CA LEU A 123 -10.09 1.40 -1.94
C LEU A 123 -10.39 2.17 -3.21
N ASP A 124 -9.57 1.98 -4.22
CA ASP A 124 -9.75 2.57 -5.54
C ASP A 124 -10.38 1.55 -6.49
N ILE A 125 -11.68 1.66 -6.69
CA ILE A 125 -12.40 0.88 -7.71
C ILE A 125 -12.31 1.65 -9.01
N LYS A 126 -11.52 1.16 -9.95
CA LYS A 126 -11.23 1.86 -11.20
C LYS A 126 -12.47 2.11 -12.06
N HIS A 127 -13.43 1.18 -12.06
CA HIS A 127 -14.75 1.38 -12.66
C HIS A 127 -15.77 0.35 -12.11
N PRO A 128 -17.03 0.74 -11.86
CA PRO A 128 -18.03 -0.22 -11.37
C PRO A 128 -18.60 -1.14 -12.46
N ASN A 129 -18.52 -0.75 -13.73
CA ASN A 129 -18.96 -1.56 -14.86
C ASN A 129 -17.86 -2.53 -15.30
N LYS A 130 -18.19 -3.83 -15.47
CA LYS A 130 -17.22 -4.88 -15.81
C LYS A 130 -16.48 -4.62 -17.12
N GLU A 131 -17.16 -4.17 -18.17
CA GLU A 131 -16.55 -3.94 -19.49
C GLU A 131 -15.59 -2.75 -19.45
N GLU A 132 -16.03 -1.65 -18.84
CA GLU A 132 -15.20 -0.44 -18.71
C GLU A 132 -14.03 -0.68 -17.78
N TYR A 133 -14.21 -1.44 -16.68
CA TYR A 133 -13.14 -1.82 -15.79
C TYR A 133 -12.05 -2.59 -16.54
N LYS A 134 -12.43 -3.57 -17.36
CA LYS A 134 -11.50 -4.36 -18.18
C LYS A 134 -10.76 -3.50 -19.20
N LYS A 135 -11.44 -2.56 -19.86
CA LYS A 135 -10.81 -1.61 -20.79
C LYS A 135 -9.77 -0.73 -20.10
N LEU A 136 -10.07 -0.24 -18.89
CA LEU A 136 -9.19 0.65 -18.14
C LEU A 136 -8.00 -0.06 -17.50
N THR A 137 -8.18 -1.28 -17.00
CA THR A 137 -7.19 -1.97 -16.15
C THR A 137 -6.55 -3.19 -16.80
N GLY A 138 -7.20 -3.78 -17.80
CA GLY A 138 -6.80 -5.04 -18.40
C GLY A 138 -7.20 -6.29 -17.62
N LEU A 139 -7.90 -6.14 -16.48
CA LEU A 139 -8.32 -7.24 -15.60
C LEU A 139 -9.83 -7.30 -15.45
N ASP A 140 -10.36 -8.44 -15.01
CA ASP A 140 -11.77 -8.60 -14.68
C ASP A 140 -12.10 -7.98 -13.32
N LEU A 141 -13.24 -7.30 -13.24
CA LEU A 141 -13.73 -6.69 -11.99
C LEU A 141 -13.94 -7.73 -10.88
N SER A 142 -14.27 -8.97 -11.24
CA SER A 142 -14.45 -10.07 -10.29
C SER A 142 -13.19 -10.44 -9.51
N LEU A 143 -12.02 -9.92 -9.88
CA LEU A 143 -10.76 -10.12 -9.15
C LEU A 143 -10.62 -9.23 -7.92
N ILE A 144 -11.52 -8.28 -7.69
CA ILE A 144 -11.56 -7.49 -6.46
C ILE A 144 -12.21 -8.34 -5.36
N HIS A 145 -11.47 -8.61 -4.29
CA HIS A 145 -11.88 -9.50 -3.22
C HIS A 145 -11.99 -8.84 -1.83
N ILE A 146 -11.71 -7.56 -1.72
CA ILE A 146 -11.81 -6.80 -0.46
C ILE A 146 -13.24 -6.35 -0.19
#